data_5a745bc0ca11db8499d8733b2713f9b3
#
_entry.id   5a745bc0ca11db8499d8733b2713f9b3
#
_cell.length_a   1.000
_cell.length_b   1.000
_cell.length_c   1.000
_cell.angle_alpha   90.00
_cell.angle_beta   90.00
_cell.angle_gamma   90.00
#
_symmetry.space_group_name_H-M   'P 1'
#
loop_
_entity.id
_entity.type
_entity.pdbx_description
1 polymer ?
#
loop_
_entity_poly.entity_id
_entity_poly.type
_entity_poly.pdbx_seq_one_letter_code
_entity_poly.pdbx_strand_id
1 'polypeptide(L)'
;MILGDIIERNARCYRDHPAFLFEGRRITHGEFAERVRRLCNALIARGLQRGSRIAILAQNCPEYLELYAAAGMGGFIAVGINYRLGVADQAAILRDCEPALLVYEPEYAQAVAALRPALPAQAQVLCLGAGQGSDAGQVADRYEAALAAASTQPPPWRAQADDTLLLIYTSGTTGVPKGVMLANGAQVEQARMLALTHASGQDDRMLIVMPLYHIGGTTELLSYLIGGATIVLHRRFDARDILASIAAHRVTAAHFAPVMIQALVDAQAEAPVDVSSLRVVCYASAPMSVALSRLARATFGPIFMQTYGMTEHGPGTVLLKHQHLPDGSTAEAARMASAGQPILGVDLRIVDDAGAVLADGEVGEIQMRSAAIMQGYWRKPSETAAALVDGWMKTGDVGYVDPDGYLFIVDRKKDMIISGGENIYSREVEETLMRHPAVREAAVIGVPDEKWGESVKAFVVRQPGADVDEADLVQHCRDHIASYKKPRSVEFLDALPRMASTSKVDKKALRAPYWDRAGRQVA
;
A
#
# COMPACT_ATOMS: atom_id res chain seq x y z
N MET A 1 -18.21 7.42 -14.18
CA MET A 1 -17.46 6.36 -14.91
C MET A 1 -17.14 5.25 -13.94
N ILE A 2 -17.16 4.00 -14.38
CA ILE A 2 -16.83 2.82 -13.57
C ILE A 2 -15.69 2.03 -14.21
N LEU A 3 -15.05 1.14 -13.46
CA LEU A 3 -13.94 0.32 -13.97
C LEU A 3 -14.37 -0.53 -15.18
N GLY A 4 -15.61 -1.05 -15.18
CA GLY A 4 -16.17 -1.79 -16.32
C GLY A 4 -16.15 -0.99 -17.64
N ASP A 5 -16.38 0.34 -17.60
CA ASP A 5 -16.34 1.19 -18.80
C ASP A 5 -14.94 1.27 -19.39
N ILE A 6 -13.92 1.30 -18.52
CA ILE A 6 -12.51 1.33 -18.92
C ILE A 6 -12.12 0.02 -19.59
N ILE A 7 -12.51 -1.12 -18.99
CA ILE A 7 -12.25 -2.45 -19.54
C ILE A 7 -12.87 -2.59 -20.95
N GLU A 8 -14.14 -2.21 -21.12
CA GLU A 8 -14.83 -2.28 -22.40
C GLU A 8 -14.26 -1.28 -23.43
N ARG A 9 -13.89 -0.07 -22.98
CA ARG A 9 -13.22 0.90 -23.85
C ARG A 9 -11.88 0.36 -24.36
N ASN A 10 -11.06 -0.20 -23.47
CA ASN A 10 -9.75 -0.73 -23.84
C ASN A 10 -9.87 -1.95 -24.77
N ALA A 11 -10.83 -2.85 -24.53
CA ALA A 11 -11.12 -3.97 -25.43
C ALA A 11 -11.54 -3.51 -26.84
N ARG A 12 -12.21 -2.37 -26.95
CA ARG A 12 -12.61 -1.80 -28.25
C ARG A 12 -11.48 -1.06 -28.94
N CYS A 13 -10.72 -0.24 -28.18
CA CYS A 13 -9.70 0.65 -28.76
C CYS A 13 -8.34 -0.05 -28.94
N TYR A 14 -8.03 -1.03 -28.09
CA TYR A 14 -6.72 -1.68 -27.99
C TYR A 14 -6.82 -3.21 -27.97
N ARG A 15 -7.77 -3.77 -28.72
CA ARG A 15 -8.18 -5.18 -28.67
C ARG A 15 -7.01 -6.16 -28.59
N ASP A 16 -6.05 -6.02 -29.52
CA ASP A 16 -4.93 -6.95 -29.68
C ASP A 16 -3.66 -6.51 -28.93
N HIS A 17 -3.71 -5.32 -28.29
CA HIS A 17 -2.62 -4.84 -27.45
C HIS A 17 -2.56 -5.65 -26.13
N PRO A 18 -1.36 -6.01 -25.66
CA PRO A 18 -1.24 -6.74 -24.38
C PRO A 18 -1.78 -5.90 -23.22
N ALA A 19 -2.74 -6.45 -22.49
CA ALA A 19 -3.14 -5.94 -21.18
C ALA A 19 -2.19 -6.45 -20.08
N PHE A 20 -1.82 -7.74 -20.16
CA PHE A 20 -0.94 -8.38 -19.16
C PHE A 20 0.12 -9.26 -19.80
N LEU A 21 1.32 -9.21 -19.23
CA LEU A 21 2.39 -10.19 -19.40
C LEU A 21 2.64 -10.83 -18.03
N PHE A 22 2.51 -12.16 -17.95
CA PHE A 22 2.62 -12.89 -16.69
C PHE A 22 3.11 -14.33 -16.94
N GLU A 23 4.25 -14.70 -16.40
CA GLU A 23 4.81 -16.07 -16.46
C GLU A 23 4.76 -16.68 -17.89
N GLY A 24 5.21 -15.90 -18.88
CA GLY A 24 5.19 -16.30 -20.29
C GLY A 24 3.82 -16.20 -20.98
N ARG A 25 2.74 -15.94 -20.25
CA ARG A 25 1.40 -15.70 -20.80
C ARG A 25 1.29 -14.24 -21.28
N ARG A 26 0.71 -14.06 -22.44
CA ARG A 26 0.31 -12.76 -22.98
C ARG A 26 -1.21 -12.73 -23.05
N ILE A 27 -1.85 -11.80 -22.37
CA ILE A 27 -3.30 -11.61 -22.35
C ILE A 27 -3.58 -10.24 -22.97
N THR A 28 -4.37 -10.17 -24.03
CA THR A 28 -4.75 -8.92 -24.68
C THR A 28 -5.89 -8.23 -23.94
N HIS A 29 -6.12 -6.91 -24.22
CA HIS A 29 -7.28 -6.20 -23.68
C HIS A 29 -8.61 -6.83 -24.12
N GLY A 30 -8.68 -7.36 -25.35
CA GLY A 30 -9.86 -8.08 -25.84
C GLY A 30 -10.14 -9.36 -25.08
N GLU A 31 -9.12 -10.20 -24.89
CA GLU A 31 -9.21 -11.44 -24.09
C GLU A 31 -9.54 -11.14 -22.63
N PHE A 32 -8.90 -10.15 -22.02
CA PHE A 32 -9.17 -9.76 -20.66
C PHE A 32 -10.64 -9.34 -20.46
N ALA A 33 -11.18 -8.49 -21.33
CA ALA A 33 -12.57 -8.06 -21.23
C ALA A 33 -13.56 -9.22 -21.45
N GLU A 34 -13.26 -10.14 -22.37
CA GLU A 34 -14.08 -11.34 -22.56
C GLU A 34 -14.10 -12.20 -21.28
N ARG A 35 -12.93 -12.45 -20.67
CA ARG A 35 -12.82 -13.21 -19.42
C ARG A 35 -13.56 -12.53 -18.27
N VAL A 36 -13.46 -11.20 -18.18
CA VAL A 36 -14.21 -10.41 -17.18
C VAL A 36 -15.71 -10.53 -17.36
N ARG A 37 -16.25 -10.45 -18.60
CA ARG A 37 -17.67 -10.68 -18.86
C ARG A 37 -18.11 -12.09 -18.50
N ARG A 38 -17.33 -13.11 -18.87
CA ARG A 38 -17.58 -14.50 -18.50
C ARG A 38 -17.60 -14.67 -16.97
N LEU A 39 -16.64 -14.07 -16.27
CA LEU A 39 -16.60 -14.11 -14.81
C LEU A 39 -17.83 -13.45 -14.19
N CYS A 40 -18.21 -12.24 -14.65
CA CYS A 40 -19.46 -11.61 -14.20
C CYS A 40 -20.68 -12.53 -14.37
N ASN A 41 -20.84 -13.11 -15.55
CA ASN A 41 -21.98 -13.98 -15.85
C ASN A 41 -21.92 -15.29 -15.04
N ALA A 42 -20.73 -15.85 -14.81
CA ALA A 42 -20.54 -17.02 -13.95
C ALA A 42 -20.94 -16.74 -12.49
N LEU A 43 -20.59 -15.56 -11.96
CA LEU A 43 -20.95 -15.13 -10.61
C LEU A 43 -22.47 -14.93 -10.47
N ILE A 44 -23.10 -14.31 -11.47
CA ILE A 44 -24.55 -14.13 -11.52
C ILE A 44 -25.29 -15.47 -11.59
N ALA A 45 -24.83 -16.39 -12.44
CA ALA A 45 -25.41 -17.74 -12.56
C ALA A 45 -25.29 -18.55 -11.24
N ARG A 46 -24.32 -18.22 -10.40
CA ARG A 46 -24.15 -18.78 -9.05
C ARG A 46 -25.01 -18.11 -7.98
N GLY A 47 -25.85 -17.16 -8.37
CA GLY A 47 -26.78 -16.46 -7.46
C GLY A 47 -26.16 -15.24 -6.76
N LEU A 48 -24.94 -14.80 -7.12
CA LEU A 48 -24.39 -13.57 -6.58
C LEU A 48 -25.14 -12.36 -7.14
N GLN A 49 -25.32 -11.35 -6.30
CA GLN A 49 -26.03 -10.11 -6.62
C GLN A 49 -25.11 -8.89 -6.40
N ARG A 50 -25.57 -7.71 -6.81
CA ARG A 50 -24.87 -6.47 -6.48
C ARG A 50 -24.61 -6.39 -4.97
N GLY A 51 -23.43 -5.96 -4.58
CA GLY A 51 -22.99 -5.91 -3.18
C GLY A 51 -22.55 -7.25 -2.59
N SER A 52 -22.64 -8.37 -3.32
CA SER A 52 -22.06 -9.64 -2.86
C SER A 52 -20.55 -9.52 -2.76
N ARG A 53 -19.98 -9.93 -1.60
CA ARG A 53 -18.52 -9.89 -1.39
C ARG A 53 -17.89 -11.15 -1.96
N ILE A 54 -16.78 -10.95 -2.68
CA ILE A 54 -15.98 -12.00 -3.30
C ILE A 54 -14.57 -11.88 -2.74
N ALA A 55 -14.18 -12.83 -1.90
CA ALA A 55 -12.82 -12.88 -1.35
C ALA A 55 -11.87 -13.60 -2.30
N ILE A 56 -10.61 -13.18 -2.34
CA ILE A 56 -9.55 -13.88 -3.06
C ILE A 56 -8.32 -14.07 -2.16
N LEU A 57 -7.84 -15.31 -2.06
CA LEU A 57 -6.62 -15.72 -1.38
C LEU A 57 -5.63 -16.26 -2.42
N ALA A 58 -4.81 -15.37 -2.94
CA ALA A 58 -3.86 -15.65 -4.01
C ALA A 58 -2.66 -14.71 -3.92
N GLN A 59 -1.55 -15.09 -4.55
CA GLN A 59 -0.49 -14.16 -4.90
C GLN A 59 -0.93 -13.30 -6.10
N ASN A 60 -0.06 -12.40 -6.56
CA ASN A 60 -0.36 -11.62 -7.76
C ASN A 60 -0.52 -12.56 -8.98
N CYS A 61 -1.67 -12.48 -9.63
CA CYS A 61 -2.00 -13.22 -10.85
C CYS A 61 -3.03 -12.45 -11.68
N PRO A 62 -3.17 -12.72 -12.98
CA PRO A 62 -4.17 -12.07 -13.82
C PRO A 62 -5.61 -12.29 -13.34
N GLU A 63 -5.91 -13.45 -12.79
CA GLU A 63 -7.22 -13.83 -12.26
C GLU A 63 -7.64 -12.93 -11.08
N TYR A 64 -6.66 -12.41 -10.32
CA TYR A 64 -6.90 -11.41 -9.27
C TYR A 64 -7.52 -10.13 -9.86
N LEU A 65 -7.00 -9.71 -11.01
CA LEU A 65 -7.47 -8.51 -11.72
C LEU A 65 -8.77 -8.76 -12.47
N GLU A 66 -8.99 -9.96 -12.99
CA GLU A 66 -10.28 -10.37 -13.54
C GLU A 66 -11.39 -10.24 -12.50
N LEU A 67 -11.09 -10.64 -11.25
CA LEU A 67 -12.05 -10.55 -10.15
C LEU A 67 -12.34 -9.09 -9.76
N TYR A 68 -11.32 -8.24 -9.71
CA TYR A 68 -11.50 -6.80 -9.47
C TYR A 68 -12.29 -6.13 -10.60
N ALA A 69 -11.97 -6.46 -11.85
CA ALA A 69 -12.68 -5.94 -13.01
C ALA A 69 -14.13 -6.44 -13.09
N ALA A 70 -14.38 -7.70 -12.75
CA ALA A 70 -15.73 -8.26 -12.68
C ALA A 70 -16.55 -7.60 -11.55
N ALA A 71 -15.94 -7.32 -10.40
CA ALA A 71 -16.57 -6.54 -9.34
C ALA A 71 -16.95 -5.13 -9.84
N GLY A 72 -16.01 -4.46 -10.53
CA GLY A 72 -16.24 -3.14 -11.10
C GLY A 72 -17.24 -3.09 -12.26
N MET A 73 -17.48 -4.20 -12.95
CA MET A 73 -18.45 -4.31 -14.03
C MET A 73 -19.85 -4.70 -13.52
N GLY A 74 -19.91 -5.66 -12.59
CA GLY A 74 -21.14 -6.27 -12.08
C GLY A 74 -21.63 -5.71 -10.74
N GLY A 75 -20.91 -4.77 -10.11
CA GLY A 75 -21.28 -4.19 -8.82
C GLY A 75 -21.12 -5.16 -7.65
N PHE A 76 -20.20 -6.12 -7.75
CA PHE A 76 -19.77 -6.94 -6.63
C PHE A 76 -18.70 -6.19 -5.81
N ILE A 77 -18.38 -6.72 -4.63
CA ILE A 77 -17.34 -6.17 -3.76
C ILE A 77 -16.17 -7.16 -3.69
N ALA A 78 -15.03 -6.79 -4.21
CA ALA A 78 -13.85 -7.63 -4.14
C ALA A 78 -13.07 -7.40 -2.84
N VAL A 79 -12.62 -8.50 -2.21
CA VAL A 79 -11.91 -8.50 -0.93
C VAL A 79 -10.61 -9.27 -1.08
N GLY A 80 -9.50 -8.55 -1.16
CA GLY A 80 -8.17 -9.17 -1.21
C GLY A 80 -7.74 -9.67 0.17
N ILE A 81 -7.51 -10.97 0.30
CA ILE A 81 -7.01 -11.57 1.53
C ILE A 81 -5.47 -11.61 1.48
N ASN A 82 -4.85 -10.97 2.45
CA ASN A 82 -3.39 -11.01 2.55
C ASN A 82 -2.91 -12.42 2.89
N TYR A 83 -2.27 -13.08 1.95
CA TYR A 83 -1.77 -14.45 2.08
C TYR A 83 -0.62 -14.60 3.08
N ARG A 84 0.00 -13.49 3.51
CA ARG A 84 1.09 -13.47 4.50
C ARG A 84 0.58 -13.49 5.95
N LEU A 85 -0.71 -13.25 6.16
CA LEU A 85 -1.32 -13.29 7.49
C LEU A 85 -1.48 -14.74 7.95
N GLY A 86 -1.46 -14.95 9.25
CA GLY A 86 -1.84 -16.22 9.86
C GLY A 86 -3.32 -16.55 9.64
N VAL A 87 -3.68 -17.83 9.74
CA VAL A 87 -5.06 -18.31 9.55
C VAL A 87 -6.05 -17.58 10.47
N ALA A 88 -5.65 -17.26 11.70
CA ALA A 88 -6.53 -16.56 12.65
C ALA A 88 -6.93 -15.16 12.17
N ASP A 89 -5.98 -14.39 11.62
CA ASP A 89 -6.22 -13.05 11.09
C ASP A 89 -7.04 -13.10 9.80
N GLN A 90 -6.72 -14.05 8.90
CA GLN A 90 -7.51 -14.29 7.69
C GLN A 90 -8.96 -14.67 8.04
N ALA A 91 -9.16 -15.53 9.04
CA ALA A 91 -10.47 -15.90 9.54
C ALA A 91 -11.24 -14.70 10.12
N ALA A 92 -10.56 -13.78 10.82
CA ALA A 92 -11.18 -12.55 11.33
C ALA A 92 -11.70 -11.67 10.19
N ILE A 93 -10.91 -11.49 9.13
CA ILE A 93 -11.32 -10.75 7.92
C ILE A 93 -12.52 -11.42 7.25
N LEU A 94 -12.50 -12.74 7.08
CA LEU A 94 -13.59 -13.48 6.43
C LEU A 94 -14.91 -13.42 7.23
N ARG A 95 -14.84 -13.46 8.58
CA ARG A 95 -16.02 -13.27 9.42
C ARG A 95 -16.59 -11.84 9.32
N ASP A 96 -15.73 -10.82 9.19
CA ASP A 96 -16.17 -9.42 9.09
C ASP A 96 -16.80 -9.13 7.72
N CYS A 97 -16.17 -9.57 6.62
CA CYS A 97 -16.69 -9.31 5.27
C CYS A 97 -17.78 -10.29 4.83
N GLU A 98 -17.92 -11.46 5.45
CA GLU A 98 -18.93 -12.49 5.11
C GLU A 98 -19.04 -12.72 3.60
N PRO A 99 -18.00 -13.25 2.92
CA PRO A 99 -18.02 -13.38 1.48
C PRO A 99 -19.00 -14.44 1.01
N ALA A 100 -19.71 -14.17 -0.10
CA ALA A 100 -20.55 -15.16 -0.77
C ALA A 100 -19.71 -16.19 -1.55
N LEU A 101 -18.48 -15.80 -1.93
CA LEU A 101 -17.54 -16.63 -2.66
C LEU A 101 -16.11 -16.37 -2.17
N LEU A 102 -15.34 -17.45 -1.98
CA LEU A 102 -13.89 -17.41 -1.80
C LEU A 102 -13.21 -18.05 -3.03
N VAL A 103 -12.38 -17.27 -3.71
CA VAL A 103 -11.48 -17.71 -4.78
C VAL A 103 -10.10 -17.93 -4.19
N TYR A 104 -9.40 -19.00 -4.54
CA TYR A 104 -8.08 -19.27 -3.98
C TYR A 104 -7.14 -20.00 -4.94
N GLU A 105 -5.84 -19.78 -4.79
CA GLU A 105 -4.82 -20.57 -5.50
C GLU A 105 -4.60 -21.93 -4.82
N PRO A 106 -4.29 -22.99 -5.60
CA PRO A 106 -4.13 -24.36 -5.09
C PRO A 106 -3.17 -24.50 -3.91
N GLU A 107 -2.12 -23.69 -3.86
CA GLU A 107 -1.13 -23.68 -2.77
C GLU A 107 -1.75 -23.32 -1.40
N TYR A 108 -2.89 -22.62 -1.38
CA TYR A 108 -3.60 -22.25 -0.15
C TYR A 108 -4.73 -23.22 0.24
N ALA A 109 -4.85 -24.38 -0.42
CA ALA A 109 -5.93 -25.34 -0.16
C ALA A 109 -6.02 -25.76 1.31
N GLN A 110 -4.88 -26.01 1.96
CA GLN A 110 -4.84 -26.36 3.39
C GLN A 110 -5.31 -25.20 4.28
N ALA A 111 -4.88 -23.97 3.96
CA ALA A 111 -5.35 -22.79 4.68
C ALA A 111 -6.87 -22.58 4.50
N VAL A 112 -7.38 -22.77 3.27
CA VAL A 112 -8.82 -22.65 2.97
C VAL A 112 -9.64 -23.71 3.72
N ALA A 113 -9.15 -24.92 3.86
CA ALA A 113 -9.80 -25.96 4.68
C ALA A 113 -9.92 -25.50 6.15
N ALA A 114 -8.86 -24.92 6.71
CA ALA A 114 -8.86 -24.36 8.07
C ALA A 114 -9.76 -23.10 8.21
N LEU A 115 -9.91 -22.32 7.13
CA LEU A 115 -10.74 -21.12 7.09
C LEU A 115 -12.24 -21.41 6.89
N ARG A 116 -12.61 -22.65 6.50
CA ARG A 116 -14.00 -23.01 6.22
C ARG A 116 -14.99 -22.66 7.33
N PRO A 117 -14.69 -22.82 8.63
CA PRO A 117 -15.58 -22.41 9.72
C PRO A 117 -15.77 -20.90 9.88
N ALA A 118 -14.92 -20.08 9.25
CA ALA A 118 -15.03 -18.63 9.25
C ALA A 118 -15.85 -18.08 8.08
N LEU A 119 -16.19 -18.91 7.10
CA LEU A 119 -17.04 -18.56 5.98
C LEU A 119 -18.52 -18.74 6.32
N PRO A 120 -19.43 -17.93 5.75
CA PRO A 120 -20.88 -18.22 5.80
C PRO A 120 -21.18 -19.65 5.32
N ALA A 121 -22.19 -20.30 5.89
CA ALA A 121 -22.52 -21.70 5.55
C ALA A 121 -22.81 -21.91 4.06
N GLN A 122 -23.42 -20.89 3.40
CA GLN A 122 -23.75 -20.89 1.98
C GLN A 122 -22.60 -20.38 1.08
N ALA A 123 -21.47 -19.97 1.65
CA ALA A 123 -20.35 -19.46 0.86
C ALA A 123 -19.79 -20.54 -0.06
N GLN A 124 -19.64 -20.16 -1.32
CA GLN A 124 -19.04 -21.00 -2.35
C GLN A 124 -17.52 -20.86 -2.35
N VAL A 125 -16.84 -21.84 -2.95
CA VAL A 125 -15.39 -21.83 -3.05
C VAL A 125 -14.97 -22.19 -4.47
N LEU A 126 -14.07 -21.41 -5.10
CA LEU A 126 -13.50 -21.65 -6.42
C LEU A 126 -11.98 -21.75 -6.32
N CYS A 127 -11.42 -22.80 -6.93
CA CYS A 127 -9.97 -22.96 -7.04
C CYS A 127 -9.46 -22.41 -8.37
N LEU A 128 -8.41 -21.58 -8.31
CA LEU A 128 -7.67 -21.10 -9.49
C LEU A 128 -6.79 -22.24 -10.06
N GLY A 129 -6.61 -22.25 -11.38
CA GLY A 129 -5.70 -23.16 -12.07
C GLY A 129 -6.19 -24.60 -12.23
N ALA A 130 -5.33 -25.40 -12.88
CA ALA A 130 -5.60 -26.80 -13.24
C ALA A 130 -5.06 -27.78 -12.18
N GLY A 131 -5.18 -27.49 -10.88
CA GLY A 131 -4.57 -28.28 -9.82
C GLY A 131 -4.67 -29.79 -9.99
N GLN A 132 -3.54 -30.45 -10.19
CA GLN A 132 -3.35 -31.87 -9.90
C GLN A 132 -3.17 -32.01 -8.38
N GLY A 133 -4.25 -32.11 -7.67
CA GLY A 133 -4.31 -32.28 -6.22
C GLY A 133 -5.53 -33.11 -5.88
N SER A 134 -5.42 -34.45 -6.07
CA SER A 134 -6.26 -35.42 -5.41
C SER A 134 -5.90 -35.41 -3.94
N ASP A 135 -6.80 -34.99 -3.05
CA ASP A 135 -7.00 -35.57 -1.72
C ASP A 135 -7.68 -34.58 -0.77
N ALA A 136 -8.79 -34.06 -1.18
CA ALA A 136 -9.80 -33.63 -0.21
C ALA A 136 -11.16 -33.82 -0.87
N GLY A 137 -11.90 -34.78 -0.48
CA GLY A 137 -13.15 -35.32 -0.99
C GLY A 137 -14.32 -34.40 -1.32
N GLN A 138 -14.04 -33.22 -1.85
CA GLN A 138 -14.99 -32.35 -2.53
C GLN A 138 -14.27 -31.75 -3.74
N VAL A 139 -14.80 -32.04 -4.93
CA VAL A 139 -14.37 -31.39 -6.19
C VAL A 139 -14.60 -29.88 -6.02
N ALA A 140 -13.54 -29.14 -5.70
CA ALA A 140 -13.61 -27.69 -5.73
C ALA A 140 -13.98 -27.28 -7.17
N ASP A 141 -15.05 -26.51 -7.33
CA ASP A 141 -15.41 -25.92 -8.61
C ASP A 141 -14.21 -25.16 -9.16
N ARG A 142 -13.88 -25.43 -10.41
CA ARG A 142 -12.71 -24.83 -11.05
C ARG A 142 -13.06 -23.51 -11.67
N TYR A 143 -12.26 -22.50 -11.41
CA TYR A 143 -12.41 -21.15 -11.96
C TYR A 143 -12.55 -21.15 -13.49
N GLU A 144 -11.63 -21.83 -14.19
CA GLU A 144 -11.63 -21.89 -15.66
C GLU A 144 -12.87 -22.61 -16.23
N ALA A 145 -13.35 -23.65 -15.55
CA ALA A 145 -14.58 -24.33 -15.95
C ALA A 145 -15.82 -23.42 -15.80
N ALA A 146 -15.85 -22.63 -14.73
CA ALA A 146 -16.92 -21.66 -14.51
C ALA A 146 -16.93 -20.57 -15.62
N LEU A 147 -15.75 -20.07 -16.01
CA LEU A 147 -15.64 -19.10 -17.10
C LEU A 147 -16.05 -19.72 -18.45
N ALA A 148 -15.57 -20.92 -18.76
CA ALA A 148 -15.85 -21.60 -20.03
C ALA A 148 -17.35 -21.84 -20.25
N ALA A 149 -18.10 -22.13 -19.17
CA ALA A 149 -19.54 -22.34 -19.22
C ALA A 149 -20.38 -21.03 -19.31
N ALA A 150 -19.77 -19.87 -19.03
CA ALA A 150 -20.49 -18.61 -18.93
C ALA A 150 -20.54 -17.84 -20.25
N SER A 151 -21.57 -16.99 -20.39
CA SER A 151 -21.77 -16.11 -21.56
C SER A 151 -20.68 -15.05 -21.67
N THR A 152 -20.31 -14.70 -22.92
CA THR A 152 -19.42 -13.58 -23.27
C THR A 152 -20.15 -12.25 -23.44
N GLN A 153 -21.50 -12.28 -23.39
CA GLN A 153 -22.30 -11.07 -23.51
C GLN A 153 -22.13 -10.16 -22.28
N PRO A 154 -22.39 -8.86 -22.41
CA PRO A 154 -22.45 -7.98 -21.24
C PRO A 154 -23.39 -8.54 -20.16
N PRO A 155 -23.06 -8.35 -18.85
CA PRO A 155 -23.91 -8.82 -17.78
C PRO A 155 -25.29 -8.14 -17.82
N PRO A 156 -26.35 -8.77 -17.25
CA PRO A 156 -27.74 -8.26 -17.33
C PRO A 156 -27.96 -6.95 -16.57
N TRP A 157 -27.04 -6.55 -15.71
CA TRP A 157 -27.01 -5.25 -15.05
C TRP A 157 -25.61 -4.68 -15.02
N ARG A 158 -25.50 -3.39 -14.75
CA ARG A 158 -24.25 -2.64 -14.69
C ARG A 158 -24.01 -2.10 -13.29
N ALA A 159 -22.77 -2.09 -12.84
CA ALA A 159 -22.34 -1.40 -11.63
C ALA A 159 -22.57 0.12 -11.72
N GLN A 160 -22.63 0.78 -10.58
CA GLN A 160 -22.74 2.23 -10.45
C GLN A 160 -21.45 2.80 -9.85
N ALA A 161 -21.27 4.12 -9.99
CA ALA A 161 -20.05 4.78 -9.52
C ALA A 161 -19.90 4.78 -8.00
N ASP A 162 -21.01 4.76 -7.29
CA ASP A 162 -21.09 4.71 -5.84
C ASP A 162 -21.16 3.29 -5.25
N ASP A 163 -21.21 2.25 -6.10
CA ASP A 163 -21.04 0.88 -5.60
C ASP A 163 -19.65 0.72 -4.99
N THR A 164 -19.56 0.09 -3.82
CA THR A 164 -18.27 -0.32 -3.25
C THR A 164 -17.63 -1.34 -4.19
N LEU A 165 -16.44 -1.03 -4.68
CA LEU A 165 -15.64 -1.92 -5.54
C LEU A 165 -14.74 -2.83 -4.73
N LEU A 166 -14.02 -2.25 -3.77
CA LEU A 166 -13.01 -2.94 -2.97
C LEU A 166 -13.28 -2.78 -1.48
N LEU A 167 -13.06 -3.86 -0.74
CA LEU A 167 -12.77 -3.82 0.69
C LEU A 167 -11.30 -4.16 0.89
N ILE A 168 -10.52 -3.17 1.29
CA ILE A 168 -9.11 -3.38 1.63
C ILE A 168 -8.95 -3.33 3.14
N TYR A 169 -8.49 -4.44 3.73
CA TYR A 169 -8.30 -4.53 5.16
C TYR A 169 -6.96 -3.95 5.59
N THR A 170 -7.02 -3.01 6.52
CA THR A 170 -5.85 -2.40 7.16
C THR A 170 -5.71 -2.88 8.59
N SER A 171 -4.48 -2.92 9.11
CA SER A 171 -4.22 -3.18 10.53
C SER A 171 -4.74 -1.99 11.33
N GLY A 172 -5.94 -2.12 11.92
CA GLY A 172 -6.49 -1.09 12.79
C GLY A 172 -5.59 -0.78 13.97
N THR A 173 -5.66 0.45 14.49
CA THR A 173 -4.96 0.87 15.73
C THR A 173 -5.32 -0.01 16.94
N THR A 174 -6.54 -0.55 16.94
CA THR A 174 -7.08 -1.44 17.99
C THR A 174 -6.68 -2.91 17.84
N GLY A 175 -5.92 -3.27 16.80
CA GLY A 175 -5.53 -4.66 16.51
C GLY A 175 -6.58 -5.48 15.75
N VAL A 176 -7.80 -4.99 15.62
CA VAL A 176 -8.84 -5.60 14.76
C VAL A 176 -8.74 -4.99 13.36
N PRO A 177 -8.61 -5.79 12.30
CA PRO A 177 -8.57 -5.27 10.93
C PRO A 177 -9.84 -4.48 10.60
N LYS A 178 -9.68 -3.36 9.86
CA LYS A 178 -10.79 -2.54 9.37
C LYS A 178 -10.87 -2.63 7.86
N GLY A 179 -12.03 -2.98 7.32
CA GLY A 179 -12.28 -3.00 5.88
C GLY A 179 -12.59 -1.58 5.38
N VAL A 180 -11.69 -1.00 4.61
CA VAL A 180 -11.87 0.30 3.96
C VAL A 180 -12.72 0.11 2.72
N MET A 181 -13.87 0.79 2.64
CA MET A 181 -14.80 0.75 1.49
C MET A 181 -14.38 1.75 0.43
N LEU A 182 -14.00 1.27 -0.73
CA LEU A 182 -13.57 2.09 -1.86
C LEU A 182 -14.58 1.99 -3.00
N ALA A 183 -15.20 3.12 -3.34
CA ALA A 183 -16.20 3.18 -4.40
C ALA A 183 -15.60 3.00 -5.80
N ASN A 184 -16.36 2.45 -6.71
CA ASN A 184 -15.96 2.19 -8.10
C ASN A 184 -15.53 3.47 -8.82
N GLY A 185 -16.34 4.52 -8.75
CA GLY A 185 -16.02 5.81 -9.33
C GLY A 185 -14.81 6.48 -8.68
N ALA A 186 -14.66 6.34 -7.35
CA ALA A 186 -13.51 6.87 -6.62
C ALA A 186 -12.19 6.21 -7.07
N GLN A 187 -12.20 4.89 -7.31
CA GLN A 187 -11.03 4.16 -7.82
C GLN A 187 -10.66 4.57 -9.25
N VAL A 188 -11.66 4.84 -10.10
CA VAL A 188 -11.43 5.37 -11.45
C VAL A 188 -10.86 6.78 -11.39
N GLU A 189 -11.37 7.64 -10.51
CA GLU A 189 -10.85 9.00 -10.36
C GLU A 189 -9.42 9.01 -9.81
N GLN A 190 -9.13 8.16 -8.82
CA GLN A 190 -7.78 7.95 -8.31
C GLN A 190 -6.81 7.52 -9.41
N ALA A 191 -7.22 6.56 -10.26
CA ALA A 191 -6.42 6.11 -11.40
C ALA A 191 -6.17 7.24 -12.40
N ARG A 192 -7.16 8.11 -12.66
CA ARG A 192 -7.02 9.29 -13.55
C ARG A 192 -6.05 10.32 -13.00
N MET A 193 -6.16 10.64 -11.71
CA MET A 193 -5.26 11.59 -11.03
C MET A 193 -3.81 11.12 -11.14
N LEU A 194 -3.54 9.85 -10.87
CA LEU A 194 -2.20 9.28 -11.01
C LEU A 194 -1.76 9.15 -12.47
N ALA A 195 -2.65 8.78 -13.38
CA ALA A 195 -2.32 8.71 -14.81
C ALA A 195 -1.83 10.07 -15.36
N LEU A 196 -2.46 11.16 -14.94
CA LEU A 196 -2.00 12.52 -15.26
C LEU A 196 -0.64 12.81 -14.61
N THR A 197 -0.47 12.47 -13.33
CA THR A 197 0.76 12.69 -12.58
C THR A 197 1.95 11.95 -13.18
N HIS A 198 1.76 10.70 -13.62
CA HIS A 198 2.78 9.86 -14.23
C HIS A 198 2.96 10.12 -15.73
N ALA A 199 2.05 10.88 -16.34
CA ALA A 199 1.92 11.01 -17.79
C ALA A 199 1.86 9.62 -18.47
N SER A 200 1.00 8.72 -17.91
CA SER A 200 0.88 7.34 -18.41
C SER A 200 0.07 7.27 -19.69
N GLY A 201 0.41 6.33 -20.57
CA GLY A 201 -0.26 6.13 -21.85
C GLY A 201 -0.20 4.69 -22.35
N GLN A 202 -0.78 4.45 -23.52
CA GLN A 202 -0.90 3.12 -24.12
C GLN A 202 0.45 2.43 -24.36
N ASP A 203 1.49 3.21 -24.71
CA ASP A 203 2.81 2.67 -25.04
C ASP A 203 3.63 2.28 -23.80
N ASP A 204 3.10 2.54 -22.62
CA ASP A 204 3.76 2.18 -21.37
C ASP A 204 3.65 0.70 -21.06
N ARG A 205 4.67 0.24 -20.33
CA ARG A 205 4.74 -1.08 -19.72
C ARG A 205 5.04 -0.93 -18.25
N MET A 206 3.99 -1.09 -17.44
CA MET A 206 4.06 -0.92 -15.99
C MET A 206 4.35 -2.24 -15.31
N LEU A 207 5.49 -2.31 -14.61
CA LEU A 207 5.84 -3.48 -13.79
C LEU A 207 5.18 -3.37 -12.41
N ILE A 208 4.39 -4.37 -12.07
CA ILE A 208 3.71 -4.51 -10.78
C ILE A 208 4.21 -5.75 -10.06
N VAL A 209 4.78 -5.55 -8.89
CA VAL A 209 5.19 -6.58 -7.94
C VAL A 209 4.60 -6.33 -6.54
N MET A 210 4.13 -5.12 -6.30
CA MET A 210 3.41 -4.81 -5.06
C MET A 210 2.14 -5.66 -4.96
N PRO A 211 1.81 -6.17 -3.75
CA PRO A 211 0.67 -7.08 -3.59
C PRO A 211 -0.65 -6.44 -3.98
N LEU A 212 -1.47 -7.16 -4.73
CA LEU A 212 -2.79 -6.69 -5.21
C LEU A 212 -3.86 -6.66 -4.12
N TYR A 213 -3.65 -7.29 -2.97
CA TYR A 213 -4.51 -7.11 -1.79
C TYR A 213 -4.27 -5.77 -1.07
N HIS A 214 -3.26 -5.01 -1.50
CA HIS A 214 -2.89 -3.72 -0.93
C HIS A 214 -3.17 -2.60 -1.94
N ILE A 215 -3.63 -1.44 -1.43
CA ILE A 215 -4.02 -0.29 -2.27
C ILE A 215 -2.88 0.16 -3.18
N GLY A 216 -1.63 0.18 -2.72
CA GLY A 216 -0.48 0.62 -3.51
C GLY A 216 -0.28 -0.19 -4.78
N GLY A 217 -0.47 -1.51 -4.75
CA GLY A 217 -0.41 -2.36 -5.94
C GLY A 217 -1.56 -2.09 -6.92
N THR A 218 -2.78 -2.02 -6.38
CA THR A 218 -4.00 -1.85 -7.18
C THR A 218 -4.07 -0.48 -7.84
N THR A 219 -3.80 0.59 -7.08
CA THR A 219 -3.90 1.97 -7.57
C THR A 219 -2.90 2.25 -8.68
N GLU A 220 -1.65 1.86 -8.48
CA GLU A 220 -0.61 2.06 -9.49
C GLU A 220 -0.90 1.26 -10.76
N LEU A 221 -1.37 0.03 -10.63
CA LEU A 221 -1.80 -0.76 -11.78
C LEU A 221 -2.93 -0.08 -12.55
N LEU A 222 -3.97 0.38 -11.86
CA LEU A 222 -5.12 1.03 -12.50
C LEU A 222 -4.72 2.32 -13.20
N SER A 223 -3.75 3.08 -12.68
CA SER A 223 -3.27 4.33 -13.28
C SER A 223 -2.64 4.16 -14.67
N TYR A 224 -2.13 2.99 -14.97
CA TYR A 224 -1.62 2.63 -16.30
C TYR A 224 -2.66 1.87 -17.13
N LEU A 225 -3.41 0.97 -16.51
CA LEU A 225 -4.45 0.21 -17.20
C LEU A 225 -5.53 1.13 -17.81
N ILE A 226 -5.87 2.24 -17.14
CA ILE A 226 -6.86 3.22 -17.64
C ILE A 226 -6.48 3.80 -19.01
N GLY A 227 -5.19 3.96 -19.30
CA GLY A 227 -4.64 4.43 -20.56
C GLY A 227 -4.54 3.36 -21.64
N GLY A 228 -4.71 2.09 -21.30
CA GLY A 228 -4.51 0.96 -22.19
C GLY A 228 -3.06 0.43 -22.21
N ALA A 229 -2.25 0.77 -21.21
CA ALA A 229 -0.88 0.29 -21.07
C ALA A 229 -0.82 -1.23 -20.83
N THR A 230 0.35 -1.82 -21.03
CA THR A 230 0.65 -3.20 -20.69
C THR A 230 1.12 -3.31 -19.24
N ILE A 231 0.54 -4.21 -18.48
CA ILE A 231 0.98 -4.55 -17.13
C ILE A 231 1.90 -5.77 -17.19
N VAL A 232 3.15 -5.60 -16.76
CA VAL A 232 4.12 -6.68 -16.54
C VAL A 232 3.98 -7.11 -15.08
N LEU A 233 3.23 -8.17 -14.85
CA LEU A 233 2.85 -8.61 -13.52
C LEU A 233 3.84 -9.63 -12.98
N HIS A 234 4.31 -9.40 -11.76
CA HIS A 234 5.16 -10.34 -11.03
C HIS A 234 4.44 -10.88 -9.81
N ARG A 235 4.56 -12.19 -9.59
CA ARG A 235 3.95 -12.89 -8.45
C ARG A 235 4.54 -12.43 -7.12
N ARG A 236 5.86 -12.27 -7.09
CA ARG A 236 6.65 -11.86 -5.93
C ARG A 236 7.89 -11.09 -6.34
N PHE A 237 8.50 -10.41 -5.40
CA PHE A 237 9.73 -9.67 -5.63
C PHE A 237 10.94 -10.60 -5.59
N ASP A 238 11.70 -10.58 -6.65
CA ASP A 238 13.09 -11.02 -6.75
C ASP A 238 13.85 -9.99 -7.58
N ALA A 239 14.96 -9.45 -7.08
CA ALA A 239 15.62 -8.32 -7.71
C ALA A 239 16.19 -8.68 -9.09
N ARG A 240 16.75 -9.89 -9.27
CA ARG A 240 17.32 -10.34 -10.54
C ARG A 240 16.23 -10.61 -11.58
N ASP A 241 15.15 -11.26 -11.17
CA ASP A 241 14.00 -11.52 -12.05
C ASP A 241 13.35 -10.21 -12.49
N ILE A 242 13.22 -9.23 -11.60
CA ILE A 242 12.70 -7.89 -11.90
C ILE A 242 13.59 -7.18 -12.91
N LEU A 243 14.90 -7.14 -12.71
CA LEU A 243 15.85 -6.51 -13.65
C LEU A 243 15.83 -7.20 -15.02
N ALA A 244 15.85 -8.53 -15.05
CA ALA A 244 15.73 -9.30 -16.29
C ALA A 244 14.41 -9.00 -17.03
N SER A 245 13.31 -8.86 -16.28
CA SER A 245 12.01 -8.51 -16.85
C SER A 245 11.96 -7.07 -17.39
N ILE A 246 12.62 -6.11 -16.71
CA ILE A 246 12.75 -4.73 -17.20
C ILE A 246 13.43 -4.72 -18.57
N ALA A 247 14.55 -5.41 -18.70
CA ALA A 247 15.28 -5.49 -19.97
C ALA A 247 14.47 -6.22 -21.06
N ALA A 248 13.97 -7.43 -20.75
CA ALA A 248 13.27 -8.28 -21.73
C ALA A 248 11.97 -7.66 -22.24
N HIS A 249 11.20 -7.04 -21.38
CA HIS A 249 9.90 -6.45 -21.71
C HIS A 249 9.96 -4.94 -21.96
N ARG A 250 11.15 -4.32 -21.89
CA ARG A 250 11.34 -2.87 -22.04
C ARG A 250 10.35 -2.09 -21.16
N VAL A 251 10.34 -2.43 -19.87
CA VAL A 251 9.48 -1.80 -18.86
C VAL A 251 9.75 -0.29 -18.82
N THR A 252 8.70 0.53 -18.84
CA THR A 252 8.80 1.99 -18.83
C THR A 252 8.52 2.60 -17.46
N ALA A 253 7.76 1.86 -16.63
CA ALA A 253 7.36 2.32 -15.30
C ALA A 253 7.32 1.18 -14.30
N ALA A 254 7.59 1.48 -13.02
CA ALA A 254 7.53 0.50 -11.95
C ALA A 254 7.16 1.16 -10.62
N HIS A 255 6.62 0.37 -9.68
CA HIS A 255 6.34 0.80 -8.31
C HIS A 255 7.04 -0.12 -7.31
N PHE A 256 7.85 0.46 -6.43
CA PHE A 256 8.66 -0.26 -5.44
C PHE A 256 8.58 0.40 -4.05
N ALA A 257 8.88 -0.37 -3.01
CA ALA A 257 9.25 0.19 -1.72
C ALA A 257 10.76 0.53 -1.71
N PRO A 258 11.24 1.47 -0.87
CA PRO A 258 12.66 1.82 -0.82
C PRO A 258 13.61 0.62 -0.60
N VAL A 259 13.21 -0.36 0.21
CA VAL A 259 14.01 -1.59 0.42
C VAL A 259 14.15 -2.43 -0.86
N MET A 260 13.15 -2.43 -1.73
CA MET A 260 13.21 -3.09 -3.03
C MET A 260 14.17 -2.33 -3.96
N ILE A 261 14.14 -0.99 -3.93
CA ILE A 261 15.05 -0.15 -4.72
C ILE A 261 16.50 -0.42 -4.32
N GLN A 262 16.80 -0.54 -3.01
CA GLN A 262 18.14 -0.91 -2.55
C GLN A 262 18.57 -2.27 -3.13
N ALA A 263 17.73 -3.29 -3.04
CA ALA A 263 18.03 -4.61 -3.60
C ALA A 263 18.23 -4.60 -5.13
N LEU A 264 17.50 -3.74 -5.85
CA LEU A 264 17.68 -3.56 -7.29
C LEU A 264 19.02 -2.85 -7.62
N VAL A 265 19.41 -1.84 -6.84
CA VAL A 265 20.72 -1.18 -6.97
C VAL A 265 21.85 -2.19 -6.78
N ASP A 266 21.77 -2.99 -5.72
CA ASP A 266 22.78 -3.99 -5.40
C ASP A 266 22.88 -5.07 -6.51
N ALA A 267 21.73 -5.60 -6.96
CA ALA A 267 21.68 -6.60 -8.03
C ALA A 267 22.15 -6.06 -9.38
N GLN A 268 21.86 -4.78 -9.70
CA GLN A 268 22.33 -4.13 -10.92
C GLN A 268 23.84 -3.90 -10.91
N ALA A 269 24.41 -3.64 -9.73
CA ALA A 269 25.87 -3.51 -9.58
C ALA A 269 26.59 -4.86 -9.76
N GLU A 270 25.98 -5.97 -9.29
CA GLU A 270 26.55 -7.32 -9.45
C GLU A 270 26.45 -7.85 -10.88
N ALA A 271 25.30 -7.68 -11.54
CA ALA A 271 25.02 -8.20 -12.89
C ALA A 271 24.21 -7.17 -13.69
N PRO A 272 24.87 -6.20 -14.34
CA PRO A 272 24.19 -5.13 -15.07
C PRO A 272 23.36 -5.64 -16.24
N VAL A 273 22.13 -5.09 -16.36
CA VAL A 273 21.25 -5.29 -17.53
C VAL A 273 20.79 -3.94 -18.10
N ASP A 274 20.25 -3.94 -19.31
CA ASP A 274 19.70 -2.72 -19.92
C ASP A 274 18.39 -2.30 -19.23
N VAL A 275 18.44 -1.20 -18.49
CA VAL A 275 17.29 -0.57 -17.81
C VAL A 275 16.91 0.78 -18.43
N SER A 276 17.47 1.11 -19.58
CA SER A 276 17.30 2.41 -20.26
C SER A 276 15.86 2.73 -20.69
N SER A 277 14.97 1.72 -20.73
CA SER A 277 13.57 1.91 -21.01
C SER A 277 12.77 2.53 -19.86
N LEU A 278 13.28 2.45 -18.61
CA LEU A 278 12.62 3.03 -17.44
C LEU A 278 12.57 4.57 -17.54
N ARG A 279 11.37 5.13 -17.41
CA ARG A 279 11.12 6.58 -17.38
C ARG A 279 10.50 7.07 -16.07
N VAL A 280 9.87 6.16 -15.31
CA VAL A 280 9.26 6.44 -14.00
C VAL A 280 9.49 5.25 -13.06
N VAL A 281 10.03 5.53 -11.89
CA VAL A 281 9.99 4.61 -10.75
C VAL A 281 9.29 5.33 -9.61
N CYS A 282 8.05 4.93 -9.34
CA CYS A 282 7.30 5.41 -8.18
C CYS A 282 7.74 4.65 -6.93
N TYR A 283 7.87 5.34 -5.80
CA TYR A 283 8.04 4.67 -4.53
C TYR A 283 7.13 5.28 -3.46
N ALA A 284 6.69 4.42 -2.55
CA ALA A 284 5.77 4.78 -1.49
C ALA A 284 5.98 3.90 -0.24
N SER A 285 5.07 4.00 0.72
CA SER A 285 5.03 3.21 1.96
C SER A 285 6.06 3.59 3.02
N ALA A 286 7.20 4.17 2.63
CA ALA A 286 8.24 4.69 3.52
C ALA A 286 9.04 5.79 2.81
N PRO A 287 9.67 6.72 3.54
CA PRO A 287 10.61 7.66 2.95
C PRO A 287 11.86 6.94 2.46
N MET A 288 12.48 7.47 1.42
CA MET A 288 13.78 7.01 0.92
C MET A 288 14.89 7.91 1.48
N SER A 289 15.95 7.32 2.02
CA SER A 289 17.08 8.10 2.52
C SER A 289 17.78 8.85 1.38
N VAL A 290 18.38 10.00 1.68
CA VAL A 290 19.15 10.79 0.71
C VAL A 290 20.30 9.95 0.11
N ALA A 291 20.95 9.10 0.92
CA ALA A 291 22.01 8.22 0.46
C ALA A 291 21.50 7.21 -0.59
N LEU A 292 20.39 6.54 -0.31
CA LEU A 292 19.76 5.62 -1.28
C LEU A 292 19.27 6.36 -2.52
N SER A 293 18.72 7.56 -2.36
CA SER A 293 18.30 8.39 -3.51
C SER A 293 19.45 8.71 -4.45
N ARG A 294 20.66 9.04 -3.91
CA ARG A 294 21.87 9.25 -4.73
C ARG A 294 22.27 7.99 -5.48
N LEU A 295 22.37 6.85 -4.80
CA LEU A 295 22.72 5.56 -5.40
C LEU A 295 21.71 5.15 -6.49
N ALA A 296 20.42 5.23 -6.19
CA ALA A 296 19.37 4.88 -7.12
C ALA A 296 19.38 5.77 -8.38
N ARG A 297 19.58 7.08 -8.21
CA ARG A 297 19.72 8.03 -9.34
C ARG A 297 20.99 7.79 -10.16
N ALA A 298 22.09 7.42 -9.54
CA ALA A 298 23.32 7.04 -10.25
C ALA A 298 23.14 5.76 -11.09
N THR A 299 22.33 4.81 -10.57
CA THR A 299 22.08 3.51 -11.21
C THR A 299 21.02 3.58 -12.31
N PHE A 300 19.91 4.25 -12.06
CA PHE A 300 18.72 4.23 -12.92
C PHE A 300 18.40 5.57 -13.59
N GLY A 301 19.10 6.63 -13.24
CA GLY A 301 18.83 7.98 -13.72
C GLY A 301 17.80 8.76 -12.88
N PRO A 302 17.42 9.99 -13.33
CA PRO A 302 16.51 10.90 -12.61
C PRO A 302 15.04 10.57 -12.87
N ILE A 303 14.60 9.35 -12.52
CA ILE A 303 13.29 8.80 -12.88
C ILE A 303 12.36 8.58 -11.68
N PHE A 304 12.81 8.93 -10.47
CA PHE A 304 12.11 8.62 -9.22
C PHE A 304 11.00 9.63 -8.92
N MET A 305 9.88 9.12 -8.41
CA MET A 305 8.76 9.87 -7.87
C MET A 305 8.36 9.26 -6.53
N GLN A 306 8.13 10.09 -5.52
CA GLN A 306 7.59 9.62 -4.24
C GLN A 306 6.10 9.94 -4.17
N THR A 307 5.29 8.99 -3.72
CA THR A 307 3.87 9.21 -3.43
C THR A 307 3.60 8.98 -1.95
N TYR A 308 2.97 9.94 -1.30
CA TYR A 308 2.38 9.76 0.03
C TYR A 308 0.88 9.58 -0.08
N GLY A 309 0.37 8.62 0.66
CA GLY A 309 -1.03 8.31 0.71
C GLY A 309 -1.34 7.20 1.71
N MET A 310 -2.62 6.90 1.85
CA MET A 310 -3.13 5.81 2.68
C MET A 310 -4.31 5.13 2.00
N THR A 311 -4.73 3.98 2.51
CA THR A 311 -5.83 3.21 1.92
C THR A 311 -7.12 4.03 1.86
N GLU A 312 -7.37 4.84 2.87
CA GLU A 312 -8.60 5.60 3.09
C GLU A 312 -8.80 6.79 2.12
N HIS A 313 -7.74 7.36 1.57
CA HIS A 313 -7.86 8.48 0.62
C HIS A 313 -7.05 8.30 -0.66
N GLY A 314 -6.30 7.18 -0.78
CA GLY A 314 -5.41 6.94 -1.90
C GLY A 314 -4.18 7.85 -1.90
N PRO A 315 -3.58 8.15 -3.07
CA PRO A 315 -2.47 9.07 -3.19
C PRO A 315 -2.94 10.50 -2.89
N GLY A 316 -2.19 11.20 -2.05
CA GLY A 316 -2.46 12.58 -1.62
C GLY A 316 -1.47 13.57 -2.18
N THR A 317 -0.18 13.30 -1.99
CA THR A 317 0.90 14.17 -2.46
C THR A 317 1.94 13.39 -3.26
N VAL A 318 2.72 14.12 -4.06
CA VAL A 318 3.80 13.56 -4.87
C VAL A 318 5.01 14.48 -4.86
N LEU A 319 6.20 13.90 -4.67
CA LEU A 319 7.47 14.54 -5.01
C LEU A 319 7.86 14.08 -6.41
N LEU A 320 7.82 14.99 -7.38
CA LEU A 320 8.01 14.69 -8.80
C LEU A 320 9.48 14.43 -9.16
N LYS A 321 9.74 13.81 -10.31
CA LYS A 321 11.11 13.47 -10.78
C LYS A 321 12.08 14.64 -10.76
N HIS A 322 11.65 15.81 -11.23
CA HIS A 322 12.49 17.01 -11.29
C HIS A 322 12.73 17.65 -9.92
N GLN A 323 11.98 17.25 -8.89
CA GLN A 323 12.12 17.71 -7.51
C GLN A 323 13.04 16.81 -6.68
N HIS A 324 13.44 15.63 -7.21
CA HIS A 324 14.38 14.73 -6.56
C HIS A 324 15.83 15.19 -6.80
N LEU A 325 16.28 16.18 -6.06
CA LEU A 325 17.57 16.83 -6.22
C LEU A 325 18.42 16.70 -4.94
N PRO A 326 18.96 15.48 -4.64
CA PRO A 326 19.73 15.24 -3.41
C PRO A 326 21.06 16.02 -3.35
N ASP A 327 21.55 16.47 -4.51
CA ASP A 327 22.78 17.24 -4.68
C ASP A 327 22.50 18.68 -5.19
N GLY A 328 21.27 19.14 -5.07
CA GLY A 328 20.85 20.50 -5.41
C GLY A 328 21.24 21.54 -4.37
N SER A 329 20.66 22.73 -4.45
CA SER A 329 20.79 23.76 -3.41
C SER A 329 20.31 23.24 -2.04
N THR A 330 20.67 23.93 -0.96
CA THR A 330 20.25 23.54 0.40
C THR A 330 18.73 23.39 0.50
N ALA A 331 17.95 24.26 -0.14
CA ALA A 331 16.49 24.19 -0.16
C ALA A 331 15.97 22.95 -0.95
N GLU A 332 16.56 22.66 -2.13
CA GLU A 332 16.20 21.50 -2.93
C GLU A 332 16.56 20.19 -2.23
N ALA A 333 17.73 20.11 -1.60
CA ALA A 333 18.12 18.95 -0.81
C ALA A 333 17.21 18.75 0.42
N ALA A 334 16.77 19.83 1.07
CA ALA A 334 15.81 19.77 2.19
C ALA A 334 14.44 19.24 1.75
N ARG A 335 13.99 19.56 0.53
CA ARG A 335 12.73 19.04 -0.04
C ARG A 335 12.71 17.51 -0.21
N MET A 336 13.88 16.85 -0.27
CA MET A 336 13.97 15.39 -0.29
C MET A 336 13.38 14.72 0.97
N ALA A 337 13.24 15.46 2.07
CA ALA A 337 12.57 15.00 3.29
C ALA A 337 11.04 15.19 3.25
N SER A 338 10.52 15.92 2.26
CA SER A 338 9.08 16.16 2.12
C SER A 338 8.37 14.95 1.51
N ALA A 339 7.05 14.90 1.70
CA ALA A 339 6.17 14.01 0.97
C ALA A 339 5.70 14.59 -0.38
N GLY A 340 6.29 15.71 -0.82
CA GLY A 340 5.92 16.42 -2.05
C GLY A 340 4.74 17.35 -1.90
N GLN A 341 4.11 17.68 -3.02
CA GLN A 341 2.98 18.61 -3.11
C GLN A 341 1.68 17.85 -3.43
N PRO A 342 0.49 18.39 -3.10
CA PRO A 342 -0.79 17.78 -3.45
C PRO A 342 -0.90 17.47 -4.94
N ILE A 343 -1.36 16.28 -5.29
CA ILE A 343 -1.66 15.94 -6.68
C ILE A 343 -2.94 16.66 -7.13
N LEU A 344 -3.10 16.83 -8.44
CA LEU A 344 -4.29 17.47 -9.00
C LEU A 344 -5.57 16.74 -8.52
N GLY A 345 -6.49 17.51 -7.91
CA GLY A 345 -7.75 16.99 -7.36
C GLY A 345 -7.71 16.62 -5.88
N VAL A 346 -6.59 16.87 -5.19
CA VAL A 346 -6.47 16.72 -3.73
C VAL A 346 -6.36 18.08 -3.07
N ASP A 347 -7.26 18.37 -2.14
CA ASP A 347 -7.14 19.44 -1.17
C ASP A 347 -6.42 18.93 0.07
N LEU A 348 -5.50 19.72 0.61
CA LEU A 348 -4.73 19.44 1.81
C LEU A 348 -4.80 20.61 2.77
N ARG A 349 -4.92 20.34 4.06
CA ARG A 349 -4.81 21.32 5.13
C ARG A 349 -4.17 20.73 6.37
N ILE A 350 -3.57 21.60 7.17
CA ILE A 350 -3.04 21.27 8.50
C ILE A 350 -3.97 21.88 9.54
N VAL A 351 -4.34 21.13 10.57
CA VAL A 351 -5.25 21.62 11.60
C VAL A 351 -4.70 21.34 13.00
N ASP A 352 -5.09 22.21 13.96
CA ASP A 352 -4.85 21.97 15.38
C ASP A 352 -5.83 20.93 15.97
N ASP A 353 -5.74 20.68 17.27
CA ASP A 353 -6.63 19.75 17.97
C ASP A 353 -8.08 20.25 18.07
N ALA A 354 -8.34 21.54 17.93
CA ALA A 354 -9.67 22.13 17.85
C ALA A 354 -10.27 22.08 16.44
N GLY A 355 -9.47 21.72 15.42
CA GLY A 355 -9.86 21.66 14.02
C GLY A 355 -9.70 22.99 13.27
N ALA A 356 -9.06 24.00 13.87
CA ALA A 356 -8.73 25.25 13.20
C ALA A 356 -7.56 25.03 12.22
N VAL A 357 -7.66 25.66 11.03
CA VAL A 357 -6.61 25.56 10.00
C VAL A 357 -5.41 26.39 10.44
N LEU A 358 -4.24 25.78 10.41
CA LEU A 358 -2.96 26.37 10.77
C LEU A 358 -2.30 27.07 9.57
N ALA A 359 -1.39 28.01 9.86
CA ALA A 359 -0.58 28.70 8.84
C ALA A 359 0.56 27.79 8.35
N ASP A 360 1.18 28.19 7.22
CA ASP A 360 2.35 27.49 6.68
C ASP A 360 3.49 27.43 7.71
N GLY A 361 4.11 26.27 7.83
CA GLY A 361 5.17 25.99 8.79
C GLY A 361 4.69 25.56 10.17
N GLU A 362 3.42 25.73 10.51
CA GLU A 362 2.86 25.26 11.78
C GLU A 362 2.52 23.77 11.72
N VAL A 363 2.87 23.05 12.79
CA VAL A 363 2.70 21.60 12.88
C VAL A 363 1.33 21.24 13.45
N GLY A 364 0.59 20.39 12.74
CA GLY A 364 -0.73 19.90 13.15
C GLY A 364 -1.12 18.60 12.45
N GLU A 365 -2.37 18.17 12.62
CA GLU A 365 -2.91 16.98 11.96
C GLU A 365 -3.14 17.25 10.47
N ILE A 366 -2.62 16.35 9.63
CA ILE A 366 -2.80 16.40 8.18
C ILE A 366 -4.23 15.94 7.85
N GLN A 367 -4.97 16.77 7.13
CA GLN A 367 -6.28 16.39 6.58
C GLN A 367 -6.27 16.52 5.06
N MET A 368 -6.92 15.58 4.39
CA MET A 368 -7.03 15.55 2.93
C MET A 368 -8.46 15.38 2.49
N ARG A 369 -8.80 15.93 1.32
CA ARG A 369 -10.09 15.79 0.67
C ARG A 369 -9.89 15.59 -0.83
N SER A 370 -10.60 14.63 -1.41
CA SER A 370 -10.61 14.37 -2.86
C SER A 370 -11.85 13.55 -3.24
N ALA A 371 -12.11 13.44 -4.55
CA ALA A 371 -13.13 12.52 -5.07
C ALA A 371 -12.73 11.03 -4.93
N ALA A 372 -11.50 10.74 -4.55
CA ALA A 372 -10.96 9.38 -4.38
C ALA A 372 -11.05 8.85 -2.94
N ILE A 373 -11.61 9.64 -2.01
CA ILE A 373 -11.71 9.29 -0.60
C ILE A 373 -12.61 8.07 -0.38
N MET A 374 -12.35 7.30 0.67
CA MET A 374 -13.19 6.14 1.03
C MET A 374 -14.64 6.52 1.32
N GLN A 375 -15.55 5.57 1.19
CA GLN A 375 -16.94 5.72 1.65
C GLN A 375 -17.05 5.59 3.19
N GLY A 376 -16.09 4.92 3.82
CA GLY A 376 -16.03 4.66 5.26
C GLY A 376 -15.45 3.28 5.54
N TYR A 377 -15.51 2.89 6.80
CA TYR A 377 -15.12 1.54 7.25
C TYR A 377 -16.32 0.60 7.26
N TRP A 378 -16.16 -0.59 6.72
CA TRP A 378 -17.19 -1.61 6.63
C TRP A 378 -17.80 -1.93 7.99
N ARG A 379 -19.12 -1.75 8.13
CA ARG A 379 -19.88 -1.97 9.37
C ARG A 379 -19.35 -1.23 10.61
N LYS A 380 -18.63 -0.12 10.43
CA LYS A 380 -18.01 0.65 11.52
C LYS A 380 -18.37 2.15 11.41
N PRO A 381 -19.65 2.51 11.66
CA PRO A 381 -20.11 3.90 11.48
C PRO A 381 -19.43 4.88 12.43
N SER A 382 -19.12 4.49 13.66
CA SER A 382 -18.45 5.36 14.65
C SER A 382 -17.04 5.70 14.24
N GLU A 383 -16.27 4.69 13.81
CA GLU A 383 -14.89 4.89 13.30
C GLU A 383 -14.89 5.68 11.99
N THR A 384 -15.89 5.49 11.15
CA THR A 384 -16.08 6.29 9.93
C THR A 384 -16.31 7.75 10.26
N ALA A 385 -17.24 8.07 11.16
CA ALA A 385 -17.53 9.44 11.60
C ALA A 385 -16.33 10.11 12.29
N ALA A 386 -15.50 9.33 13.00
CA ALA A 386 -14.28 9.85 13.61
C ALA A 386 -13.18 10.17 12.57
N ALA A 387 -13.13 9.42 11.46
CA ALA A 387 -12.12 9.58 10.42
C ALA A 387 -12.52 10.58 9.33
N LEU A 388 -13.81 10.67 8.99
CA LEU A 388 -14.36 11.55 7.96
C LEU A 388 -15.22 12.65 8.61
N VAL A 389 -14.72 13.89 8.58
CA VAL A 389 -15.41 15.05 9.16
C VAL A 389 -15.58 16.11 8.08
N ASP A 390 -16.81 16.48 7.77
CA ASP A 390 -17.16 17.50 6.76
C ASP A 390 -16.48 17.28 5.39
N GLY A 391 -16.36 16.02 4.98
CA GLY A 391 -15.73 15.61 3.72
C GLY A 391 -14.19 15.60 3.76
N TRP A 392 -13.59 15.87 4.91
CA TRP A 392 -12.15 15.78 5.13
C TRP A 392 -11.78 14.46 5.82
N MET A 393 -10.80 13.78 5.28
CA MET A 393 -10.19 12.62 5.91
C MET A 393 -9.10 13.07 6.88
N LYS A 394 -9.25 12.70 8.16
CA LYS A 394 -8.20 12.80 9.16
C LYS A 394 -7.20 11.67 8.94
N THR A 395 -5.98 12.00 8.56
CA THR A 395 -4.97 10.98 8.22
C THR A 395 -4.40 10.29 9.45
N GLY A 396 -4.46 10.96 10.61
CA GLY A 396 -3.75 10.54 11.81
C GLY A 396 -2.24 10.71 11.72
N ASP A 397 -1.74 11.31 10.65
CA ASP A 397 -0.37 11.76 10.51
C ASP A 397 -0.28 13.25 10.89
N VAL A 398 0.85 13.66 11.48
CA VAL A 398 1.16 15.03 11.90
C VAL A 398 2.22 15.58 10.98
N GLY A 399 2.08 16.83 10.55
CA GLY A 399 3.02 17.46 9.65
C GLY A 399 2.76 18.95 9.49
N TYR A 400 3.48 19.56 8.58
CA TYR A 400 3.30 20.96 8.18
C TYR A 400 3.49 21.10 6.66
N VAL A 401 2.97 22.19 6.13
CA VAL A 401 3.22 22.60 4.73
C VAL A 401 4.15 23.80 4.76
N ASP A 402 5.19 23.79 3.91
CA ASP A 402 6.07 24.95 3.77
C ASP A 402 5.45 26.02 2.84
N PRO A 403 6.02 27.25 2.76
CA PRO A 403 5.51 28.30 1.88
C PRO A 403 5.51 27.97 0.39
N ASP A 404 6.26 26.96 -0.04
CA ASP A 404 6.29 26.45 -1.41
C ASP A 404 5.27 25.33 -1.65
N GLY A 405 4.46 24.98 -0.64
CA GLY A 405 3.40 23.97 -0.71
C GLY A 405 3.86 22.53 -0.55
N TYR A 406 5.08 22.27 -0.07
CA TYR A 406 5.57 20.93 0.21
C TYR A 406 5.11 20.46 1.59
N LEU A 407 4.55 19.24 1.62
CA LEU A 407 4.15 18.57 2.86
C LEU A 407 5.33 17.90 3.52
N PHE A 408 5.59 18.20 4.77
CA PHE A 408 6.56 17.51 5.62
C PHE A 408 5.83 16.72 6.69
N ILE A 409 5.98 15.39 6.67
CA ILE A 409 5.38 14.49 7.65
C ILE A 409 6.34 14.35 8.82
N VAL A 410 5.91 14.81 9.99
CA VAL A 410 6.72 14.82 11.21
C VAL A 410 6.59 13.51 11.96
N ASP A 411 5.38 13.00 12.19
CA ASP A 411 5.12 11.73 12.87
C ASP A 411 3.68 11.24 12.65
N ARG A 412 3.34 10.14 13.30
CA ARG A 412 1.95 9.73 13.51
C ARG A 412 1.43 10.25 14.83
N LYS A 413 0.21 10.77 14.86
CA LYS A 413 -0.41 11.31 16.07
C LYS A 413 -0.37 10.32 17.24
N LYS A 414 -0.59 9.03 16.97
CA LYS A 414 -0.53 7.94 17.95
C LYS A 414 0.89 7.52 18.39
N ASP A 415 1.92 7.90 17.63
CA ASP A 415 3.32 7.55 17.89
C ASP A 415 4.08 8.72 18.52
N MET A 416 3.46 9.90 18.58
CA MET A 416 3.98 11.07 19.29
C MET A 416 4.12 10.77 20.79
N ILE A 417 5.24 11.16 21.35
CA ILE A 417 5.59 10.93 22.77
C ILE A 417 5.34 12.22 23.53
N ILE A 418 4.55 12.16 24.60
CA ILE A 418 4.25 13.31 25.43
C ILE A 418 5.08 13.23 26.71
N SER A 419 6.20 13.95 26.76
CA SER A 419 7.13 13.93 27.87
C SER A 419 7.21 15.27 28.56
N GLY A 420 6.73 15.37 29.79
CA GLY A 420 6.74 16.62 30.56
C GLY A 420 5.90 17.74 29.96
N GLY A 421 4.88 17.41 29.18
CA GLY A 421 4.03 18.37 28.48
C GLY A 421 4.56 18.79 27.10
N GLU A 422 5.73 18.29 26.70
CA GLU A 422 6.32 18.55 25.38
C GLU A 422 6.02 17.41 24.41
N ASN A 423 5.66 17.77 23.16
CA ASN A 423 5.46 16.81 22.09
C ASN A 423 6.81 16.43 21.47
N ILE A 424 7.16 15.15 21.55
CA ILE A 424 8.37 14.61 20.93
C ILE A 424 7.96 13.68 19.81
N TYR A 425 8.42 13.99 18.62
CA TYR A 425 8.14 13.20 17.44
C TYR A 425 9.15 12.06 17.31
N SER A 426 8.65 10.84 17.37
CA SER A 426 9.50 9.63 17.36
C SER A 426 10.38 9.58 16.10
N ARG A 427 9.85 10.01 14.96
CA ARG A 427 10.57 10.02 13.68
C ARG A 427 11.79 10.96 13.68
N GLU A 428 11.70 12.14 14.30
CA GLU A 428 12.83 13.08 14.40
C GLU A 428 14.02 12.44 15.12
N VAL A 429 13.72 11.69 16.18
CA VAL A 429 14.73 10.97 16.96
C VAL A 429 15.30 9.79 16.17
N GLU A 430 14.44 9.02 15.47
CA GLU A 430 14.85 7.91 14.61
C GLU A 430 15.77 8.38 13.48
N GLU A 431 15.39 9.45 12.77
CA GLU A 431 16.21 10.04 11.70
C GLU A 431 17.56 10.54 12.22
N THR A 432 17.58 11.10 13.42
CA THR A 432 18.82 11.54 14.06
C THR A 432 19.73 10.35 14.37
N LEU A 433 19.18 9.31 15.00
CA LEU A 433 19.93 8.07 15.27
C LEU A 433 20.48 7.43 13.99
N MET A 434 19.68 7.38 12.92
CA MET A 434 20.10 6.80 11.63
C MET A 434 21.19 7.60 10.89
N ARG A 435 21.46 8.86 11.28
CA ARG A 435 22.63 9.63 10.79
C ARG A 435 23.95 9.15 11.38
N HIS A 436 23.90 8.42 12.50
CA HIS A 436 25.09 7.87 13.11
C HIS A 436 25.62 6.68 12.28
N PRO A 437 26.93 6.64 11.92
CA PRO A 437 27.48 5.65 10.99
C PRO A 437 27.36 4.20 11.47
N ALA A 438 27.29 3.98 12.78
CA ALA A 438 27.13 2.65 13.37
C ALA A 438 25.68 2.16 13.45
N VAL A 439 24.69 2.97 13.06
CA VAL A 439 23.25 2.61 13.13
C VAL A 439 22.77 2.18 11.76
N ARG A 440 22.19 0.97 11.69
CA ARG A 440 21.54 0.44 10.50
C ARG A 440 20.05 0.78 10.48
N GLU A 441 19.38 0.57 11.61
CA GLU A 441 17.94 0.83 11.78
C GLU A 441 17.68 1.36 13.19
N ALA A 442 16.70 2.24 13.33
CA ALA A 442 16.22 2.73 14.62
C ALA A 442 14.70 2.77 14.67
N ALA A 443 14.14 2.49 15.83
CA ALA A 443 12.74 2.71 16.16
C ALA A 443 12.62 3.35 17.53
N VAL A 444 11.75 4.34 17.67
CA VAL A 444 11.58 5.12 18.91
C VAL A 444 10.14 5.06 19.37
N ILE A 445 9.96 4.84 20.67
CA ILE A 445 8.64 4.79 21.31
C ILE A 445 8.62 5.59 22.60
N GLY A 446 7.44 6.01 23.04
CA GLY A 446 7.19 6.45 24.41
C GLY A 446 7.01 5.26 25.33
N VAL A 447 7.66 5.29 26.47
CA VAL A 447 7.46 4.33 27.57
C VAL A 447 6.99 5.07 28.82
N PRO A 448 6.18 4.46 29.70
CA PRO A 448 5.70 5.10 30.92
C PRO A 448 6.84 5.61 31.79
N ASP A 449 6.71 6.85 32.29
CA ASP A 449 7.65 7.51 33.18
C ASP A 449 6.87 8.21 34.29
N GLU A 450 7.23 7.94 35.58
CA GLU A 450 6.50 8.48 36.73
C GLU A 450 6.58 10.00 36.85
N LYS A 451 7.68 10.59 36.40
CA LYS A 451 7.93 12.04 36.49
C LYS A 451 7.43 12.81 35.29
N TRP A 452 7.55 12.23 34.09
CA TRP A 452 7.35 12.94 32.83
C TRP A 452 6.10 12.49 32.07
N GLY A 453 5.35 11.50 32.62
CA GLY A 453 4.26 10.82 31.90
C GLY A 453 4.79 9.76 30.95
N GLU A 454 5.56 10.19 29.97
CA GLU A 454 6.31 9.31 29.06
C GLU A 454 7.78 9.70 28.98
N SER A 455 8.64 8.75 28.64
CA SER A 455 10.03 8.99 28.29
C SER A 455 10.40 8.32 26.97
N VAL A 456 11.37 8.92 26.27
CA VAL A 456 11.81 8.45 24.95
C VAL A 456 12.70 7.22 25.10
N LYS A 457 12.32 6.10 24.47
CA LYS A 457 13.12 4.88 24.37
C LYS A 457 13.42 4.55 22.93
N ALA A 458 14.68 4.32 22.61
CA ALA A 458 15.12 3.90 21.28
C ALA A 458 15.46 2.40 21.24
N PHE A 459 15.12 1.77 20.12
CA PHE A 459 15.57 0.43 19.72
C PHE A 459 16.46 0.58 18.49
N VAL A 460 17.66 0.04 18.54
CA VAL A 460 18.68 0.25 17.51
C VAL A 460 19.23 -1.08 17.02
N VAL A 461 19.32 -1.20 15.69
CA VAL A 461 20.06 -2.27 15.03
C VAL A 461 21.38 -1.69 14.53
N ARG A 462 22.49 -2.28 14.96
CA ARG A 462 23.83 -1.83 14.56
C ARG A 462 24.16 -2.21 13.13
N GLN A 463 25.03 -1.44 12.48
CA GLN A 463 25.69 -1.88 11.25
C GLN A 463 26.58 -3.11 11.56
N PRO A 464 26.73 -4.03 10.60
CA PRO A 464 27.62 -5.19 10.77
C PRO A 464 29.03 -4.77 11.16
N GLY A 465 29.52 -5.30 12.29
CA GLY A 465 30.87 -5.02 12.79
C GLY A 465 31.06 -3.65 13.47
N ALA A 466 30.01 -2.85 13.57
CA ALA A 466 30.08 -1.58 14.29
C ALA A 466 29.94 -1.80 15.81
N ASP A 467 30.79 -1.08 16.56
CA ASP A 467 30.72 -0.99 18.01
C ASP A 467 30.26 0.42 18.41
N VAL A 468 29.13 0.51 19.09
CA VAL A 468 28.53 1.75 19.60
C VAL A 468 27.73 1.42 20.84
N ASP A 469 27.83 2.24 21.86
CA ASP A 469 27.06 2.06 23.09
C ASP A 469 25.88 3.03 23.20
N GLU A 470 25.11 2.88 24.28
CA GLU A 470 23.94 3.73 24.57
C GLU A 470 24.35 5.19 24.78
N ALA A 471 25.46 5.44 25.49
CA ALA A 471 25.90 6.79 25.84
C ALA A 471 26.31 7.57 24.59
N ASP A 472 26.98 6.92 23.63
CA ASP A 472 27.36 7.52 22.36
C ASP A 472 26.14 7.97 21.55
N LEU A 473 25.11 7.12 21.44
CA LEU A 473 23.90 7.43 20.69
C LEU A 473 23.05 8.52 21.38
N VAL A 474 22.96 8.50 22.70
CA VAL A 474 22.29 9.56 23.47
C VAL A 474 23.04 10.89 23.32
N GLN A 475 24.39 10.87 23.34
CA GLN A 475 25.18 12.07 23.10
C GLN A 475 25.05 12.55 21.67
N HIS A 476 25.07 11.65 20.67
CA HIS A 476 24.80 11.99 19.29
C HIS A 476 23.45 12.71 19.12
N CYS A 477 22.37 12.19 19.71
CA CYS A 477 21.08 12.87 19.69
C CYS A 477 21.13 14.26 20.37
N ARG A 478 21.82 14.38 21.53
CA ARG A 478 21.97 15.66 22.23
C ARG A 478 22.65 16.74 21.40
N ASP A 479 23.57 16.34 20.53
CA ASP A 479 24.35 17.26 19.69
C ASP A 479 23.56 17.71 18.44
N HIS A 480 22.50 16.99 18.06
CA HIS A 480 21.78 17.23 16.81
C HIS A 480 20.32 17.65 16.96
N ILE A 481 19.68 17.36 18.12
CA ILE A 481 18.31 17.73 18.42
C ILE A 481 18.17 18.32 19.82
N ALA A 482 17.05 18.97 20.10
CA ALA A 482 16.79 19.54 21.43
C ALA A 482 16.94 18.49 22.53
N SER A 483 17.66 18.81 23.60
CA SER A 483 18.08 17.85 24.65
C SER A 483 16.92 17.11 25.32
N TYR A 484 15.72 17.68 25.35
CA TYR A 484 14.56 16.99 25.92
C TYR A 484 14.01 15.87 25.03
N LYS A 485 14.33 15.90 23.71
CA LYS A 485 13.91 14.90 22.71
C LYS A 485 14.81 13.65 22.67
N LYS A 486 16.04 13.73 23.21
CA LYS A 486 16.98 12.61 23.15
C LYS A 486 16.44 11.37 23.87
N PRO A 487 16.79 10.15 23.42
CA PRO A 487 16.45 8.93 24.14
C PRO A 487 16.97 8.97 25.59
N ARG A 488 16.17 8.47 26.51
CA ARG A 488 16.60 8.21 27.89
C ARG A 488 17.19 6.82 28.05
N SER A 489 16.83 5.90 27.15
CA SER A 489 17.42 4.57 27.08
C SER A 489 17.48 4.09 25.64
N VAL A 490 18.50 3.30 25.33
CA VAL A 490 18.69 2.63 24.04
C VAL A 490 18.81 1.13 24.28
N GLU A 491 18.05 0.36 23.51
CA GLU A 491 18.10 -1.10 23.52
C GLU A 491 18.56 -1.58 22.15
N PHE A 492 19.56 -2.46 22.12
CA PHE A 492 20.09 -3.00 20.88
C PHE A 492 19.41 -4.33 20.53
N LEU A 493 18.98 -4.45 19.28
CA LEU A 493 18.32 -5.63 18.74
C LEU A 493 19.04 -6.13 17.50
N ASP A 494 18.95 -7.43 17.21
CA ASP A 494 19.46 -8.01 15.96
C ASP A 494 18.60 -7.59 14.77
N ALA A 495 17.29 -7.42 14.96
CA ALA A 495 16.34 -6.93 13.98
C ALA A 495 15.14 -6.27 14.67
N LEU A 496 14.57 -5.23 14.04
CA LEU A 496 13.32 -4.63 14.52
C LEU A 496 12.12 -5.53 14.18
N PRO A 497 11.13 -5.66 15.09
CA PRO A 497 9.90 -6.39 14.78
C PRO A 497 9.13 -5.68 13.64
N ARG A 498 8.56 -6.46 12.75
CA ARG A 498 7.85 -5.94 11.58
C ARG A 498 6.44 -6.52 11.48
N MET A 499 5.52 -5.68 11.05
CA MET A 499 4.16 -6.11 10.75
C MET A 499 4.15 -7.03 9.53
N ALA A 500 3.57 -8.22 9.65
CA ALA A 500 3.47 -9.19 8.55
C ALA A 500 2.73 -8.63 7.33
N SER A 501 1.77 -7.73 7.54
CA SER A 501 0.94 -7.15 6.48
C SER A 501 1.66 -6.15 5.58
N THR A 502 2.60 -5.37 6.14
CA THR A 502 3.19 -4.20 5.46
C THR A 502 4.72 -4.17 5.47
N SER A 503 5.35 -5.08 6.20
CA SER A 503 6.80 -5.06 6.50
C SER A 503 7.30 -3.78 7.22
N LYS A 504 6.39 -2.92 7.70
CA LYS A 504 6.73 -1.74 8.52
C LYS A 504 7.12 -2.18 9.93
N VAL A 505 7.93 -1.37 10.61
CA VAL A 505 8.27 -1.61 12.02
C VAL A 505 7.00 -1.67 12.86
N ASP A 506 6.89 -2.70 13.68
CA ASP A 506 5.76 -2.89 14.60
C ASP A 506 6.06 -2.21 15.95
N LYS A 507 5.82 -0.90 16.02
CA LYS A 507 5.98 -0.12 17.25
C LYS A 507 5.03 -0.59 18.35
N LYS A 508 3.90 -1.22 18.02
CA LYS A 508 2.97 -1.78 19.00
C LYS A 508 3.62 -2.96 19.74
N ALA A 509 4.27 -3.86 18.98
CA ALA A 509 5.02 -4.96 19.60
C ALA A 509 6.16 -4.46 20.50
N LEU A 510 6.85 -3.36 20.12
CA LEU A 510 7.88 -2.74 20.94
C LEU A 510 7.31 -2.10 22.22
N ARG A 511 6.11 -1.51 22.16
CA ARG A 511 5.45 -0.86 23.32
C ARG A 511 4.88 -1.85 24.33
N ALA A 512 4.30 -2.95 23.87
CA ALA A 512 3.54 -3.90 24.70
C ALA A 512 4.24 -4.28 26.02
N PRO A 513 5.55 -4.64 26.07
CA PRO A 513 6.20 -5.04 27.32
C PRO A 513 6.24 -3.95 28.39
N TYR A 514 6.15 -2.68 28.02
CA TYR A 514 6.25 -1.54 28.94
C TYR A 514 4.88 -1.06 29.43
N TRP A 515 3.90 -1.03 28.53
CA TRP A 515 2.56 -0.51 28.83
C TRP A 515 1.67 -1.54 29.52
N ASP A 516 1.79 -2.84 29.19
CA ASP A 516 1.05 -3.92 29.86
C ASP A 516 1.41 -4.00 31.35
N ARG A 517 2.68 -3.73 31.70
CA ARG A 517 3.14 -3.68 33.11
C ARG A 517 2.61 -2.46 33.85
N ALA A 518 2.32 -1.37 33.19
CA ALA A 518 1.83 -0.13 33.81
C ALA A 518 0.30 -0.11 34.00
N GLY A 519 -0.43 -1.16 33.58
CA GLY A 519 -1.89 -1.27 33.75
C GLY A 519 -2.66 -0.22 32.93
N ARG A 520 -2.04 0.45 31.96
CA ARG A 520 -2.63 1.42 31.06
C ARG A 520 -2.74 0.81 29.67
N GLN A 521 -3.94 0.84 29.07
CA GLN A 521 -4.09 0.46 27.67
C GLN A 521 -3.39 1.51 26.78
N VAL A 522 -2.60 1.03 25.83
CA VAL A 522 -2.04 1.86 24.76
C VAL A 522 -3.21 2.36 23.92
N ALA A 523 -3.39 3.68 23.86
CA ALA A 523 -4.41 4.33 23.03
C ALA A 523 -4.06 4.17 21.52
#